data_6ee24fd62a4b1d7cd59cdfed38661019
#
_entry.id   6ee24fd62a4b1d7cd59cdfed38661019
#
_cell.length_a   1.000
_cell.length_b   1.000
_cell.length_c   1.000
_cell.angle_alpha   90.00
_cell.angle_beta   90.00
_cell.angle_gamma   90.00
#
_symmetry.space_group_name_H-M   'P 1'
#
loop_
_entity.id
_entity.type
_entity.pdbx_description
1 polymer ?
#
loop_
_entity_poly.entity_id
_entity_poly.type
_entity_poly.pdbx_seq_one_letter_code
_entity_poly.pdbx_strand_id
1 'polypeptide(L)'
;MDLRSYDGLKEAVREYLGRGDLDDKIPLFIQLAELRLNREVRMRVMERRATTEVQAGQTAVPLPWKRKAGDWDVFMEMRDLVWMSNPPVNLTYMPPDLYAVKSVVRGLPRQYTIIGRDLFLVQAADADGKLILTYYAEIPPLSAEQPDNEVLITCPDLYLYAALVEAGPYTRGSAPVEMWTQYYSAAKQKVEEQEQRARFTSNVAMAPIRRI
;
A
#
# COMPACT_ATOMS: atom_id res chain seq x y z
N MET A 1 24.83 -3.13 -14.18
CA MET A 1 23.90 -3.61 -13.14
C MET A 1 22.65 -2.76 -13.20
N ASP A 2 21.46 -3.35 -13.32
CA ASP A 2 20.18 -2.61 -13.29
C ASP A 2 19.46 -2.91 -11.97
N LEU A 3 19.46 -1.93 -11.07
CA LEU A 3 18.81 -2.03 -9.73
C LEU A 3 17.29 -2.19 -9.79
N ARG A 4 16.68 -2.01 -10.97
CA ARG A 4 15.22 -2.10 -11.17
C ARG A 4 14.74 -3.52 -11.43
N SER A 5 15.61 -4.49 -11.29
CA SER A 5 15.30 -5.91 -11.42
C SER A 5 15.70 -6.68 -10.18
N TYR A 6 15.02 -7.80 -9.92
CA TYR A 6 15.31 -8.68 -8.78
C TYR A 6 16.76 -9.18 -8.78
N ASP A 7 17.27 -9.58 -9.96
CA ASP A 7 18.65 -10.06 -10.07
C ASP A 7 19.67 -8.93 -9.86
N GLY A 8 19.40 -7.75 -10.40
CA GLY A 8 20.25 -6.58 -10.17
C GLY A 8 20.23 -6.11 -8.70
N LEU A 9 19.07 -6.18 -8.03
CA LEU A 9 18.96 -5.90 -6.60
C LEU A 9 19.75 -6.91 -5.76
N LYS A 10 19.65 -8.22 -6.07
CA LYS A 10 20.44 -9.26 -5.40
C LYS A 10 21.95 -9.01 -5.53
N GLU A 11 22.40 -8.68 -6.74
CA GLU A 11 23.81 -8.39 -7.00
C GLU A 11 24.28 -7.17 -6.23
N ALA A 12 23.49 -6.09 -6.19
CA ALA A 12 23.81 -4.91 -5.40
C ALA A 12 23.91 -5.23 -3.90
N VAL A 13 22.94 -5.96 -3.35
CA VAL A 13 22.98 -6.37 -1.94
C VAL A 13 24.25 -7.22 -1.66
N ARG A 14 24.62 -8.13 -2.56
CA ARG A 14 25.86 -8.93 -2.47
C ARG A 14 27.11 -8.06 -2.42
N GLU A 15 27.24 -7.10 -3.33
CA GLU A 15 28.38 -6.18 -3.39
C GLU A 15 28.51 -5.34 -2.12
N TYR A 16 27.39 -4.79 -1.62
CA TYR A 16 27.37 -3.99 -0.40
C TYR A 16 27.71 -4.80 0.85
N LEU A 17 27.28 -6.06 0.93
CA LEU A 17 27.60 -6.95 2.04
C LEU A 17 29.07 -7.38 2.02
N GLY A 18 29.66 -7.60 0.84
CA GLY A 18 31.03 -8.08 0.68
C GLY A 18 31.29 -9.45 1.34
N ARG A 19 30.22 -10.26 1.50
CA ARG A 19 30.24 -11.54 2.23
C ARG A 19 29.54 -12.63 1.45
N GLY A 20 30.31 -13.49 0.78
CA GLY A 20 29.78 -14.59 -0.03
C GLY A 20 29.06 -15.69 0.77
N ASP A 21 29.31 -15.77 2.10
CA ASP A 21 28.61 -16.71 2.99
C ASP A 21 27.15 -16.35 3.27
N LEU A 22 26.72 -15.16 2.86
CA LEU A 22 25.33 -14.68 3.00
C LEU A 22 24.55 -14.69 1.68
N ASP A 23 25.14 -15.10 0.58
CA ASP A 23 24.50 -15.08 -0.75
C ASP A 23 23.16 -15.83 -0.77
N ASP A 24 23.09 -16.99 -0.16
CA ASP A 24 21.87 -17.79 -0.05
C ASP A 24 20.77 -17.13 0.81
N LYS A 25 21.12 -16.10 1.58
CA LYS A 25 20.20 -15.36 2.45
C LYS A 25 19.67 -14.08 1.82
N ILE A 26 20.26 -13.61 0.73
CA ILE A 26 19.86 -12.36 0.06
C ILE A 26 18.35 -12.36 -0.30
N PRO A 27 17.77 -13.44 -0.84
CA PRO A 27 16.33 -13.48 -1.08
C PRO A 27 15.49 -13.24 0.18
N LEU A 28 15.92 -13.76 1.32
CA LEU A 28 15.25 -13.53 2.60
C LEU A 28 15.34 -12.06 3.03
N PHE A 29 16.49 -11.40 2.84
CA PHE A 29 16.64 -9.98 3.18
C PHE A 29 15.72 -9.10 2.31
N ILE A 30 15.59 -9.42 1.03
CA ILE A 30 14.67 -8.74 0.12
C ILE A 30 13.22 -8.96 0.57
N GLN A 31 12.82 -10.17 0.93
CA GLN A 31 11.49 -10.46 1.44
C GLN A 31 11.18 -9.71 2.74
N LEU A 32 12.14 -9.62 3.66
CA LEU A 32 11.98 -8.84 4.89
C LEU A 32 11.86 -7.34 4.59
N ALA A 33 12.63 -6.83 3.62
CA ALA A 33 12.51 -5.47 3.14
C ALA A 33 11.11 -5.18 2.58
N GLU A 34 10.53 -6.09 1.79
CA GLU A 34 9.16 -5.96 1.28
C GLU A 34 8.13 -5.87 2.40
N LEU A 35 8.27 -6.71 3.43
CA LEU A 35 7.41 -6.64 4.61
C LEU A 35 7.56 -5.31 5.36
N ARG A 36 8.76 -4.77 5.44
CA ARG A 36 9.02 -3.44 6.03
C ARG A 36 8.37 -2.35 5.18
N LEU A 37 8.61 -2.33 3.87
CA LEU A 37 8.07 -1.34 2.95
C LEU A 37 6.54 -1.33 2.97
N ASN A 38 5.91 -2.50 2.97
CA ASN A 38 4.46 -2.64 3.11
C ASN A 38 3.90 -2.03 4.40
N ARG A 39 4.65 -2.04 5.49
CA ARG A 39 4.23 -1.42 6.77
C ARG A 39 4.47 0.07 6.81
N GLU A 40 5.57 0.54 6.23
CA GLU A 40 6.09 1.88 6.48
C GLU A 40 5.79 2.88 5.37
N VAL A 41 5.50 2.45 4.13
CA VAL A 41 5.43 3.33 2.97
C VAL A 41 4.05 3.30 2.33
N ARG A 42 3.57 4.46 1.88
CA ARG A 42 2.33 4.64 1.10
C ARG A 42 2.62 5.51 -0.11
N MET A 43 2.78 4.86 -1.26
CA MET A 43 3.10 5.50 -2.54
C MET A 43 1.91 5.40 -3.49
N ARG A 44 1.77 6.36 -4.42
CA ARG A 44 0.73 6.32 -5.47
C ARG A 44 0.82 5.08 -6.35
N VAL A 45 2.03 4.56 -6.58
CA VAL A 45 2.24 3.32 -7.32
C VAL A 45 1.64 2.09 -6.63
N MET A 46 1.36 2.17 -5.33
CA MET A 46 0.66 1.14 -4.57
C MET A 46 -0.87 1.32 -4.60
N GLU A 47 -1.37 2.44 -5.12
CA GLU A 47 -2.82 2.69 -5.19
C GLU A 47 -3.46 1.83 -6.28
N ARG A 48 -4.59 1.22 -5.93
CA ARG A 48 -5.44 0.45 -6.83
C ARG A 48 -6.85 0.97 -6.77
N ARG A 49 -7.59 0.77 -7.87
CA ARG A 49 -9.00 1.13 -7.95
C ARG A 49 -9.79 -0.10 -8.40
N ALA A 50 -10.76 -0.49 -7.59
CA ALA A 50 -11.70 -1.55 -7.90
C ALA A 50 -13.13 -1.02 -7.95
N THR A 51 -13.96 -1.65 -8.77
CA THR A 51 -15.41 -1.40 -8.80
C THR A 51 -16.11 -2.70 -8.48
N THR A 52 -17.03 -2.66 -7.54
CA THR A 52 -17.87 -3.81 -7.19
C THR A 52 -19.34 -3.46 -7.25
N GLU A 53 -20.16 -4.41 -7.69
CA GLU A 53 -21.61 -4.29 -7.67
C GLU A 53 -22.14 -4.73 -6.32
N VAL A 54 -23.13 -4.02 -5.80
CA VAL A 54 -23.79 -4.29 -4.53
C VAL A 54 -25.28 -4.43 -4.79
N GLN A 55 -25.86 -5.53 -4.37
CA GLN A 55 -27.29 -5.79 -4.51
C GLN A 55 -28.10 -5.08 -3.41
N ALA A 56 -29.36 -4.80 -3.69
CA ALA A 56 -30.29 -4.26 -2.70
C ALA A 56 -30.36 -5.18 -1.46
N GLY A 57 -30.19 -4.59 -0.28
CA GLY A 57 -30.16 -5.31 0.99
C GLY A 57 -28.80 -5.92 1.36
N GLN A 58 -27.82 -5.93 0.47
CA GLN A 58 -26.48 -6.41 0.76
C GLN A 58 -25.74 -5.42 1.68
N THR A 59 -25.06 -5.95 2.70
CA THR A 59 -24.25 -5.16 3.63
C THR A 59 -22.78 -5.52 3.58
N ALA A 60 -22.43 -6.76 3.21
CA ALA A 60 -21.05 -7.23 3.19
C ALA A 60 -20.50 -7.32 1.77
N VAL A 61 -19.29 -6.81 1.56
CA VAL A 61 -18.58 -6.78 0.28
C VAL A 61 -17.17 -7.29 0.52
N PRO A 62 -16.72 -8.37 -0.16
CA PRO A 62 -15.35 -8.86 0.00
C PRO A 62 -14.34 -7.85 -0.53
N LEU A 63 -13.26 -7.64 0.21
CA LEU A 63 -12.12 -6.84 -0.22
C LEU A 63 -11.21 -7.63 -1.16
N PRO A 64 -10.47 -6.97 -2.07
CA PRO A 64 -9.53 -7.63 -2.96
C PRO A 64 -8.50 -8.47 -2.19
N TRP A 65 -8.31 -9.73 -2.60
CA TRP A 65 -7.38 -10.66 -1.97
C TRP A 65 -6.83 -11.67 -2.97
N LYS A 66 -5.99 -11.20 -3.89
CA LYS A 66 -5.36 -12.05 -4.90
C LYS A 66 -3.86 -12.12 -4.68
N ARG A 67 -3.33 -13.32 -4.51
CA ARG A 67 -1.91 -13.61 -4.29
C ARG A 67 -1.36 -14.56 -5.36
N LYS A 68 -1.36 -14.12 -6.59
CA LYS A 68 -0.81 -14.88 -7.71
C LYS A 68 0.25 -14.03 -8.43
N ALA A 69 1.35 -14.62 -8.83
CA ALA A 69 2.35 -13.95 -9.66
C ALA A 69 1.68 -13.40 -10.93
N GLY A 70 1.91 -12.14 -11.24
CA GLY A 70 1.27 -11.43 -12.35
C GLY A 70 -0.18 -10.96 -12.10
N ASP A 71 -0.85 -11.38 -11.02
CA ASP A 71 -2.18 -10.92 -10.59
C ASP A 71 -2.21 -10.74 -9.07
N TRP A 72 -1.32 -9.87 -8.55
CA TRP A 72 -1.24 -9.57 -7.13
C TRP A 72 -2.08 -8.35 -6.81
N ASP A 73 -3.12 -8.55 -6.01
CA ASP A 73 -4.01 -7.49 -5.57
C ASP A 73 -4.54 -7.82 -4.17
N VAL A 74 -3.80 -7.37 -3.17
CA VAL A 74 -4.11 -7.59 -1.77
C VAL A 74 -4.38 -6.25 -1.11
N PHE A 75 -5.60 -6.05 -0.65
CA PHE A 75 -6.01 -4.87 0.09
C PHE A 75 -5.18 -4.68 1.36
N MET A 76 -4.70 -3.47 1.57
CA MET A 76 -4.01 -3.07 2.81
C MET A 76 -4.80 -2.00 3.58
N GLU A 77 -5.11 -0.90 2.91
CA GLU A 77 -5.68 0.28 3.56
C GLU A 77 -6.61 1.02 2.61
N MET A 78 -7.83 1.33 3.08
CA MET A 78 -8.78 2.12 2.30
C MET A 78 -8.34 3.58 2.25
N ARG A 79 -8.32 4.14 1.05
CA ARG A 79 -8.08 5.56 0.84
C ARG A 79 -9.39 6.31 0.63
N ASP A 80 -10.24 5.80 -0.27
CA ASP A 80 -11.49 6.40 -0.64
C ASP A 80 -12.54 5.33 -0.97
N LEU A 81 -13.78 5.56 -0.59
CA LEU A 81 -14.90 4.69 -0.91
C LEU A 81 -16.10 5.53 -1.37
N VAL A 82 -16.52 5.32 -2.60
CA VAL A 82 -17.59 6.10 -3.24
C VAL A 82 -18.75 5.20 -3.63
N TRP A 83 -19.94 5.52 -3.16
CA TRP A 83 -21.20 4.96 -3.67
C TRP A 83 -21.62 5.75 -4.90
N MET A 84 -21.81 5.05 -6.01
CA MET A 84 -22.21 5.66 -7.28
C MET A 84 -23.73 5.86 -7.28
N SER A 85 -24.15 7.04 -6.87
CA SER A 85 -25.51 7.58 -6.99
C SER A 85 -25.47 8.90 -7.76
N ASN A 86 -26.60 9.54 -7.92
CA ASN A 86 -26.66 10.88 -8.51
C ASN A 86 -27.22 11.86 -7.46
N PRO A 87 -26.36 12.72 -6.82
CA PRO A 87 -24.90 12.79 -6.94
C PRO A 87 -24.17 11.60 -6.27
N PRO A 88 -22.89 11.33 -6.62
CA PRO A 88 -22.06 10.32 -5.94
C PRO A 88 -21.84 10.68 -4.46
N VAL A 89 -21.75 9.67 -3.59
CA VAL A 89 -21.59 9.84 -2.13
C VAL A 89 -20.27 9.20 -1.68
N ASN A 90 -19.40 10.01 -1.07
CA ASN A 90 -18.24 9.48 -0.36
C ASN A 90 -18.69 8.89 0.98
N LEU A 91 -18.30 7.63 1.23
CA LEU A 91 -18.61 6.95 2.47
C LEU A 91 -17.55 7.29 3.53
N THR A 92 -17.98 7.48 4.76
CA THR A 92 -17.09 7.72 5.90
C THR A 92 -16.86 6.43 6.67
N TYR A 93 -15.64 6.24 7.14
CA TYR A 93 -15.29 5.09 7.98
C TYR A 93 -15.94 5.19 9.37
N MET A 94 -16.42 4.07 9.86
CA MET A 94 -16.96 3.90 11.22
C MET A 94 -16.17 2.80 11.92
N PRO A 95 -15.66 3.02 13.15
CA PRO A 95 -15.02 1.96 13.91
C PRO A 95 -15.93 0.74 14.14
N PRO A 96 -15.38 -0.49 14.12
CA PRO A 96 -16.16 -1.73 14.26
C PRO A 96 -16.99 -1.85 15.54
N ASP A 97 -16.49 -1.29 16.65
CA ASP A 97 -17.19 -1.27 17.95
C ASP A 97 -18.49 -0.46 17.88
N LEU A 98 -18.50 0.66 17.15
CA LEU A 98 -19.71 1.45 16.92
C LEU A 98 -20.66 0.78 15.92
N TYR A 99 -20.14 0.03 14.96
CA TYR A 99 -20.95 -0.76 14.02
C TYR A 99 -21.72 -1.88 14.71
N ALA A 100 -21.08 -2.60 15.66
CA ALA A 100 -21.65 -3.74 16.37
C ALA A 100 -22.95 -3.41 17.15
N VAL A 101 -23.13 -2.15 17.57
CA VAL A 101 -24.31 -1.70 18.33
C VAL A 101 -25.38 -1.03 17.47
N LYS A 102 -25.15 -0.89 16.15
CA LYS A 102 -26.11 -0.29 15.23
C LYS A 102 -27.05 -1.34 14.64
N SER A 103 -28.33 -1.00 14.61
CA SER A 103 -29.32 -1.76 13.82
C SER A 103 -29.10 -1.49 12.34
N VAL A 104 -29.18 -2.56 11.53
CA VAL A 104 -29.11 -2.42 10.07
C VAL A 104 -30.40 -1.71 9.58
N VAL A 105 -30.22 -0.51 9.05
CA VAL A 105 -31.28 0.28 8.44
C VAL A 105 -31.07 0.28 6.92
N ARG A 106 -32.14 0.16 6.15
CA ARG A 106 -32.08 0.32 4.69
C ARG A 106 -32.03 1.79 4.31
N GLY A 107 -31.29 2.10 3.27
CA GLY A 107 -31.16 3.46 2.75
C GLY A 107 -29.93 3.66 1.90
N LEU A 108 -29.65 4.91 1.53
CA LEU A 108 -28.43 5.27 0.82
C LEU A 108 -27.21 5.05 1.71
N PRO A 109 -26.25 4.19 1.33
CA PRO A 109 -25.02 3.98 2.10
C PRO A 109 -24.23 5.27 2.27
N ARG A 110 -23.84 5.58 3.52
CA ARG A 110 -23.04 6.77 3.88
C ARG A 110 -21.84 6.42 4.71
N GLN A 111 -21.87 5.28 5.37
CA GLN A 111 -20.82 4.85 6.29
C GLN A 111 -20.47 3.38 6.03
N TYR A 112 -19.22 3.04 6.30
CA TYR A 112 -18.71 1.68 6.19
C TYR A 112 -17.79 1.35 7.34
N THR A 113 -17.57 0.07 7.57
CA THR A 113 -16.53 -0.46 8.43
C THR A 113 -15.81 -1.61 7.73
N ILE A 114 -14.64 -1.97 8.24
CA ILE A 114 -13.87 -3.12 7.74
C ILE A 114 -13.64 -4.06 8.91
N ILE A 115 -14.03 -5.32 8.74
CA ILE A 115 -13.84 -6.38 9.72
C ILE A 115 -13.24 -7.59 9.01
N GLY A 116 -12.02 -7.93 9.37
CA GLY A 116 -11.30 -9.00 8.69
C GLY A 116 -10.98 -8.67 7.23
N ARG A 117 -11.57 -9.41 6.31
CA ARG A 117 -11.40 -9.24 4.84
C ARG A 117 -12.64 -8.72 4.15
N ASP A 118 -13.61 -8.28 4.92
CA ASP A 118 -14.88 -7.80 4.40
C ASP A 118 -15.12 -6.34 4.78
N LEU A 119 -15.65 -5.60 3.83
CA LEU A 119 -16.19 -4.28 4.02
C LEU A 119 -17.68 -4.42 4.33
N PHE A 120 -18.14 -3.77 5.38
CA PHE A 120 -19.54 -3.73 5.77
C PHE A 120 -20.11 -2.32 5.59
N LEU A 121 -21.22 -2.23 4.88
CA LEU A 121 -22.02 -1.01 4.80
C LEU A 121 -22.87 -0.90 6.05
N VAL A 122 -22.84 0.26 6.69
CA VAL A 122 -23.65 0.54 7.90
C VAL A 122 -25.13 0.62 7.57
N GLN A 123 -25.45 1.15 6.38
CA GLN A 123 -26.80 1.11 5.82
C GLN A 123 -26.82 0.08 4.68
N ALA A 124 -27.77 -0.87 4.72
CA ALA A 124 -28.01 -1.74 3.59
C ALA A 124 -28.61 -0.92 2.43
N ALA A 125 -28.04 -1.06 1.25
CA ALA A 125 -28.53 -0.33 0.07
C ALA A 125 -30.00 -0.66 -0.19
N ASP A 126 -30.78 0.36 -0.50
CA ASP A 126 -32.23 0.22 -0.86
C ASP A 126 -32.43 -0.23 -2.31
N ALA A 127 -31.45 -0.03 -3.16
CA ALA A 127 -31.41 -0.45 -4.56
C ALA A 127 -30.01 -1.00 -4.93
N ASP A 128 -29.94 -1.71 -6.04
CA ASP A 128 -28.66 -2.14 -6.63
C ASP A 128 -27.80 -0.93 -6.98
N GLY A 129 -26.50 -1.04 -6.74
CA GLY A 129 -25.58 0.06 -6.97
C GLY A 129 -24.15 -0.41 -7.15
N LYS A 130 -23.25 0.56 -7.29
CA LYS A 130 -21.82 0.32 -7.48
C LYS A 130 -21.02 1.03 -6.42
N LEU A 131 -20.04 0.33 -5.85
CA LEU A 131 -18.98 0.89 -5.02
C LEU A 131 -17.71 1.03 -5.83
N ILE A 132 -17.06 2.18 -5.72
CA ILE A 132 -15.72 2.40 -6.21
C ILE A 132 -14.81 2.48 -5.00
N LEU A 133 -13.85 1.55 -4.93
CA LEU A 133 -12.83 1.46 -3.90
C LEU A 133 -11.53 2.02 -4.46
N THR A 134 -10.94 2.98 -3.77
CA THR A 134 -9.54 3.40 -3.97
C THR A 134 -8.77 3.03 -2.72
N TYR A 135 -7.74 2.21 -2.84
CA TYR A 135 -7.03 1.64 -1.71
C TYR A 135 -5.55 1.43 -2.02
N TYR A 136 -4.74 1.27 -0.98
CA TYR A 136 -3.38 0.80 -1.11
C TYR A 136 -3.38 -0.74 -1.12
N ALA A 137 -2.68 -1.31 -2.10
CA ALA A 137 -2.43 -2.75 -2.20
C ALA A 137 -1.03 -3.11 -1.71
N GLU A 138 -0.85 -4.35 -1.24
CA GLU A 138 0.48 -4.89 -0.95
C GLU A 138 1.38 -4.81 -2.19
N ILE A 139 2.66 -4.55 -1.96
CA ILE A 139 3.69 -4.62 -2.99
C ILE A 139 3.81 -6.08 -3.45
N PRO A 140 3.70 -6.38 -4.75
CA PRO A 140 3.93 -7.73 -5.26
C PRO A 140 5.35 -8.21 -4.89
N PRO A 141 5.51 -9.42 -4.33
CA PRO A 141 6.81 -9.92 -3.93
C PRO A 141 7.70 -10.19 -5.14
N LEU A 142 8.97 -9.86 -5.01
CA LEU A 142 9.98 -10.13 -6.04
C LEU A 142 10.37 -11.60 -6.04
N SER A 143 10.46 -12.17 -7.23
CA SER A 143 10.90 -13.54 -7.44
C SER A 143 11.51 -13.70 -8.85
N ALA A 144 11.99 -14.89 -9.18
CA ALA A 144 12.41 -15.18 -10.55
C ALA A 144 11.26 -15.10 -11.56
N GLU A 145 10.02 -15.37 -11.13
CA GLU A 145 8.81 -15.29 -11.96
C GLU A 145 8.23 -13.86 -12.01
N GLN A 146 8.53 -13.04 -10.98
CA GLN A 146 8.15 -11.64 -10.85
C GLN A 146 9.41 -10.81 -10.60
N PRO A 147 10.19 -10.49 -11.66
CA PRO A 147 11.51 -9.87 -11.49
C PRO A 147 11.47 -8.39 -11.12
N ASP A 148 10.31 -7.76 -11.19
CA ASP A 148 10.13 -6.34 -10.87
C ASP A 148 8.76 -6.08 -10.23
N ASN A 149 8.64 -4.91 -9.63
CA ASN A 149 7.39 -4.30 -9.21
C ASN A 149 7.51 -2.77 -9.26
N GLU A 150 6.37 -2.07 -9.25
CA GLU A 150 6.30 -0.61 -9.39
C GLU A 150 7.14 0.15 -8.35
N VAL A 151 7.27 -0.38 -7.13
CA VAL A 151 8.07 0.26 -6.07
C VAL A 151 9.56 0.12 -6.35
N LEU A 152 10.02 -1.07 -6.77
CA LEU A 152 11.42 -1.30 -7.16
C LEU A 152 11.80 -0.43 -8.37
N ILE A 153 10.92 -0.34 -9.37
CA ILE A 153 11.16 0.48 -10.56
C ILE A 153 11.27 1.97 -10.19
N THR A 154 10.41 2.44 -9.26
CA THR A 154 10.31 3.86 -8.90
C THR A 154 11.40 4.28 -7.91
N CYS A 155 11.68 3.45 -6.90
CA CYS A 155 12.57 3.75 -5.79
C CYS A 155 13.51 2.57 -5.49
N PRO A 156 14.45 2.22 -6.40
CA PRO A 156 15.34 1.08 -6.22
C PRO A 156 16.32 1.26 -5.04
N ASP A 157 16.71 2.49 -4.73
CA ASP A 157 17.53 2.85 -3.58
C ASP A 157 16.84 2.53 -2.25
N LEU A 158 15.55 2.82 -2.14
CA LEU A 158 14.76 2.49 -0.96
C LEU A 158 14.73 0.97 -0.71
N TYR A 159 14.56 0.18 -1.77
CA TYR A 159 14.59 -1.27 -1.69
C TYR A 159 15.95 -1.82 -1.26
N LEU A 160 17.03 -1.31 -1.88
CA LEU A 160 18.40 -1.71 -1.57
C LEU A 160 18.73 -1.46 -0.10
N TYR A 161 18.50 -0.23 0.38
CA TYR A 161 18.82 0.10 1.77
C TYR A 161 17.91 -0.63 2.76
N ALA A 162 16.64 -0.88 2.45
CA ALA A 162 15.78 -1.73 3.26
C ALA A 162 16.34 -3.15 3.40
N ALA A 163 16.76 -3.77 2.29
CA ALA A 163 17.35 -5.13 2.32
C ALA A 163 18.66 -5.17 3.10
N LEU A 164 19.53 -4.15 2.98
CA LEU A 164 20.77 -4.05 3.74
C LEU A 164 20.52 -3.89 5.25
N VAL A 165 19.52 -3.11 5.64
CA VAL A 165 19.12 -2.98 7.07
C VAL A 165 18.65 -4.33 7.61
N GLU A 166 17.87 -5.09 6.87
CA GLU A 166 17.40 -6.43 7.26
C GLU A 166 18.53 -7.46 7.30
N ALA A 167 19.60 -7.27 6.52
CA ALA A 167 20.80 -8.10 6.61
C ALA A 167 21.63 -7.84 7.88
N GLY A 168 21.44 -6.71 8.56
CA GLY A 168 22.21 -6.28 9.73
C GLY A 168 22.42 -7.36 10.79
N PRO A 169 21.38 -8.03 11.30
CA PRO A 169 21.52 -9.09 12.31
C PRO A 169 22.44 -10.26 11.89
N TYR A 170 22.55 -10.52 10.60
CA TYR A 170 23.36 -11.60 10.03
C TYR A 170 24.86 -11.23 9.86
N THR A 171 25.18 -9.95 9.89
CA THR A 171 26.54 -9.46 9.68
C THR A 171 27.42 -9.54 10.95
N ARG A 172 26.85 -9.88 12.11
CA ARG A 172 27.56 -10.02 13.41
C ARG A 172 28.39 -8.78 13.78
N GLY A 173 27.90 -7.58 13.43
CA GLY A 173 28.59 -6.32 13.72
C GLY A 173 29.73 -5.95 12.77
N SER A 174 29.96 -6.72 11.70
CA SER A 174 30.98 -6.41 10.70
C SER A 174 30.55 -5.38 9.64
N ALA A 175 29.26 -5.03 9.59
CA ALA A 175 28.72 -4.14 8.60
C ALA A 175 28.25 -2.79 9.17
N PRO A 176 28.26 -1.71 8.37
CA PRO A 176 27.86 -0.36 8.80
C PRO A 176 26.33 -0.20 8.80
N VAL A 177 25.64 -0.99 9.63
CA VAL A 177 24.16 -1.04 9.69
C VAL A 177 23.55 0.32 10.03
N GLU A 178 24.18 1.10 10.90
CA GLU A 178 23.74 2.45 11.26
C GLU A 178 23.73 3.37 10.04
N MET A 179 24.75 3.30 9.20
CA MET A 179 24.82 4.07 7.95
C MET A 179 23.72 3.64 6.96
N TRP A 180 23.46 2.34 6.80
CA TRP A 180 22.38 1.85 5.96
C TRP A 180 21.01 2.28 6.46
N THR A 181 20.82 2.30 7.79
CA THR A 181 19.59 2.80 8.42
C THR A 181 19.40 4.28 8.15
N GLN A 182 20.46 5.09 8.18
CA GLN A 182 20.38 6.52 7.82
C GLN A 182 20.02 6.70 6.33
N TYR A 183 20.62 5.93 5.41
CA TYR A 183 20.31 5.98 4.00
C TYR A 183 18.87 5.55 3.71
N TYR A 184 18.41 4.48 4.35
CA TYR A 184 17.01 4.07 4.28
C TYR A 184 16.06 5.17 4.74
N SER A 185 16.31 5.76 5.90
CA SER A 185 15.49 6.83 6.46
C SER A 185 15.45 8.06 5.55
N ALA A 186 16.60 8.44 4.98
CA ALA A 186 16.68 9.55 4.04
C ALA A 186 15.94 9.27 2.72
N ALA A 187 16.07 8.06 2.18
CA ALA A 187 15.34 7.64 0.98
C ALA A 187 13.82 7.64 1.24
N LYS A 188 13.39 7.07 2.36
CA LYS A 188 11.98 7.06 2.78
C LYS A 188 11.41 8.46 2.91
N GLN A 189 12.11 9.37 3.59
CA GLN A 189 11.67 10.77 3.74
C GLN A 189 11.51 11.45 2.38
N LYS A 190 12.44 11.26 1.44
CA LYS A 190 12.33 11.83 0.09
C LYS A 190 11.10 11.32 -0.66
N VAL A 191 10.80 10.04 -0.54
CA VAL A 191 9.59 9.44 -1.12
C VAL A 191 8.34 10.05 -0.52
N GLU A 192 8.26 10.17 0.81
CA GLU A 192 7.13 10.78 1.51
C GLU A 192 6.92 12.25 1.08
N GLU A 193 7.99 13.02 0.97
CA GLU A 193 7.95 14.40 0.49
C GLU A 193 7.45 14.51 -0.97
N GLN A 194 7.90 13.60 -1.85
CA GLN A 194 7.44 13.54 -3.24
C GLN A 194 5.95 13.20 -3.33
N GLU A 195 5.50 12.23 -2.55
CA GLU A 195 4.08 11.84 -2.49
C GLU A 195 3.21 12.98 -1.93
N GLN A 196 3.66 13.69 -0.91
CA GLN A 196 2.96 14.87 -0.39
C GLN A 196 2.86 15.96 -1.44
N ARG A 197 3.96 16.37 -2.08
CA ARG A 197 3.96 17.40 -3.13
C ARG A 197 2.98 17.04 -4.25
N ALA A 198 2.98 15.79 -4.70
CA ALA A 198 2.10 15.35 -5.77
C ALA A 198 0.61 15.39 -5.38
N ARG A 199 0.28 15.20 -4.11
CA ARG A 199 -1.11 15.34 -3.60
C ARG A 199 -1.56 16.79 -3.50
N PHE A 200 -0.66 17.70 -3.12
CA PHE A 200 -1.00 19.12 -2.91
C PHE A 200 -0.96 19.95 -4.21
N THR A 201 -0.26 19.52 -5.26
CA THR A 201 -0.17 20.28 -6.52
C THR A 201 -1.52 20.39 -7.24
N SER A 202 -2.51 19.52 -6.93
CA SER A 202 -3.84 19.57 -7.54
C SER A 202 -4.88 20.40 -6.77
N ASN A 203 -4.58 20.92 -5.56
CA ASN A 203 -5.57 21.53 -4.67
C ASN A 203 -5.27 22.96 -4.20
N VAL A 204 -4.36 23.69 -4.84
CA VAL A 204 -4.25 25.14 -4.58
C VAL A 204 -5.12 25.91 -5.57
N ALA A 205 -6.42 25.64 -5.57
CA ALA A 205 -7.38 26.67 -5.92
C ALA A 205 -7.45 27.60 -4.69
N MET A 206 -6.69 28.69 -4.68
CA MET A 206 -6.82 29.75 -3.69
C MET A 206 -8.27 30.22 -3.72
N ALA A 207 -9.02 29.93 -2.66
CA ALA A 207 -10.32 30.55 -2.47
C ALA A 207 -10.10 32.08 -2.42
N PRO A 208 -10.81 32.87 -3.22
CA PRO A 208 -10.66 34.32 -3.16
C PRO A 208 -11.03 34.82 -1.78
N ILE A 209 -10.12 35.55 -1.14
CA ILE A 209 -10.40 36.26 0.12
C ILE A 209 -11.53 37.23 -0.16
N ARG A 210 -12.75 36.94 0.32
CA ARG A 210 -13.81 37.93 0.38
C ARG A 210 -13.38 39.01 1.36
N ARG A 211 -12.98 40.18 0.81
CA ARG A 211 -12.90 41.39 1.62
C ARG A 211 -14.32 41.79 2.00
N ILE A 212 -14.56 41.92 3.31
CA ILE A 212 -15.74 42.54 3.91
C ILE A 212 -15.60 44.05 3.77
#